data_34f1a32215a4809b70cf40163aaf5201
#
_entry.id   34f1a32215a4809b70cf40163aaf5201
#
_cell.length_a   1.000
_cell.length_b   1.000
_cell.length_c   1.000
_cell.angle_alpha   90.00
_cell.angle_beta   90.00
_cell.angle_gamma   90.00
#
_symmetry.space_group_name_H-M   'P 1'
#
loop_
_entity.id
_entity.type
_entity.pdbx_description
1 polymer ?
#
loop_
_entity_poly.entity_id
_entity_poly.type
_entity_poly.pdbx_seq_one_letter_code
_entity_poly.pdbx_strand_id
1 'polypeptide(L)'
;MAGAPAEDLLYTSRTRLPSLFGARPAGLVLPEGPAPGLRPNPARALRTDLSKTGLDDIIRFRPDIVILDFIDERFDLLAGAGAVVTASWELETSGWDALPPLMPLRRLDALGDADATLWRRSLDALAHLFTPGAPLSGARPVLHAATWAGALRTASGRTEPLEPELEITPGRRAPREAHNARLARMHALARAAIPRLEVVKAPDSLVFSDPEHVWGISPFHYIPDYYAEIWRQLGGR
;
A
#
# COMPACT_ATOMS: atom_id res chain seq x y z
N MET A 1 -15.18 4.63 14.77
CA MET A 1 -15.30 5.46 13.55
C MET A 1 -16.67 5.20 12.96
N ALA A 2 -17.54 6.20 12.92
CA ALA A 2 -18.71 6.16 12.05
C ALA A 2 -18.16 6.30 10.63
N GLY A 3 -17.99 5.17 9.94
CA GLY A 3 -17.41 5.16 8.60
C GLY A 3 -18.37 5.76 7.59
N ALA A 4 -17.82 6.39 6.54
CA ALA A 4 -18.57 6.64 5.32
C ALA A 4 -19.26 5.33 4.87
N PRO A 5 -20.45 5.41 4.27
CA PRO A 5 -21.10 4.23 3.71
C PRO A 5 -20.11 3.47 2.81
N ALA A 6 -20.14 2.14 2.85
CA ALA A 6 -19.22 1.32 2.05
C ALA A 6 -19.29 1.60 0.53
N GLU A 7 -20.37 2.22 0.09
CA GLU A 7 -20.62 2.68 -1.28
C GLU A 7 -19.77 3.89 -1.68
N ASP A 8 -19.28 4.67 -0.69
CA ASP A 8 -18.50 5.90 -0.89
C ASP A 8 -16.98 5.68 -0.69
N LEU A 9 -16.55 4.44 -0.50
CA LEU A 9 -15.15 4.11 -0.25
C LEU A 9 -14.67 2.96 -1.16
N LEU A 10 -13.71 3.26 -2.02
CA LEU A 10 -12.91 2.24 -2.71
C LEU A 10 -11.56 2.10 -2.01
N TYR A 11 -11.27 0.90 -1.49
CA TYR A 11 -9.99 0.60 -0.84
C TYR A 11 -9.18 -0.38 -1.68
N THR A 12 -8.07 0.10 -2.24
CA THR A 12 -7.07 -0.70 -2.96
C THR A 12 -5.91 -1.00 -2.02
N SER A 13 -5.69 -2.26 -1.71
CA SER A 13 -4.61 -2.72 -0.83
C SER A 13 -3.87 -3.91 -1.44
N ARG A 14 -2.70 -4.24 -0.90
CA ARG A 14 -1.84 -5.33 -1.36
C ARG A 14 -1.37 -5.16 -2.82
N THR A 15 -1.50 -3.94 -3.34
CA THR A 15 -1.09 -3.58 -4.70
C THR A 15 -0.09 -2.44 -4.60
N ARG A 16 1.16 -2.71 -4.91
CA ARG A 16 2.20 -1.70 -5.00
C ARG A 16 2.03 -0.87 -6.27
N LEU A 17 2.51 0.36 -6.23
CA LEU A 17 2.41 1.29 -7.37
C LEU A 17 2.95 0.69 -8.68
N PRO A 18 4.14 0.02 -8.72
CA PRO A 18 4.59 -0.65 -9.94
C PRO A 18 3.69 -1.79 -10.40
N SER A 19 3.02 -2.48 -9.48
CA SER A 19 2.07 -3.53 -9.83
C SER A 19 0.77 -2.95 -10.38
N LEU A 20 0.30 -1.83 -9.85
CA LEU A 20 -0.92 -1.14 -10.30
C LEU A 20 -0.82 -0.74 -11.79
N PHE A 21 0.38 -0.29 -12.22
CA PHE A 21 0.66 0.12 -13.61
C PHE A 21 1.31 -0.99 -14.45
N GLY A 22 1.62 -2.12 -13.86
CA GLY A 22 2.25 -3.26 -14.53
C GLY A 22 1.28 -4.07 -15.38
N ALA A 23 1.80 -4.73 -16.39
CA ALA A 23 0.99 -5.66 -17.17
C ALA A 23 0.68 -6.94 -16.38
N ARG A 24 -0.44 -7.58 -16.72
CA ARG A 24 -0.81 -8.90 -16.21
C ARG A 24 0.16 -9.95 -16.74
N PRO A 25 0.59 -10.93 -15.92
CA PRO A 25 1.35 -12.08 -16.42
C PRO A 25 0.61 -12.82 -17.52
N ALA A 26 1.30 -13.05 -18.65
CA ALA A 26 0.72 -13.73 -19.80
C ALA A 26 0.26 -15.15 -19.43
N GLY A 27 -0.93 -15.54 -19.86
CA GLY A 27 -1.51 -16.85 -19.56
C GLY A 27 -1.97 -17.06 -18.11
N LEU A 28 -1.92 -16.03 -17.26
CA LEU A 28 -2.40 -16.17 -15.89
C LEU A 28 -3.92 -16.37 -15.87
N VAL A 29 -4.34 -17.54 -15.41
CA VAL A 29 -5.74 -17.86 -15.10
C VAL A 29 -5.81 -18.10 -13.59
N LEU A 30 -6.59 -17.26 -12.91
CA LEU A 30 -6.76 -17.40 -11.47
C LEU A 30 -7.74 -18.55 -11.16
N PRO A 31 -7.44 -19.41 -10.16
CA PRO A 31 -8.37 -20.43 -9.72
C PRO A 31 -9.74 -19.86 -9.37
N GLU A 32 -10.81 -20.61 -9.63
CA GLU A 32 -12.15 -20.25 -9.19
C GLU A 32 -12.26 -20.33 -7.65
N GLY A 33 -13.21 -19.57 -7.10
CA GLY A 33 -13.43 -19.54 -5.66
C GLY A 33 -12.46 -18.63 -4.87
N PRO A 34 -12.49 -18.64 -3.54
CA PRO A 34 -11.62 -17.84 -2.69
C PRO A 34 -10.17 -18.34 -2.73
N ALA A 35 -9.22 -17.42 -2.58
CA ALA A 35 -7.81 -17.81 -2.43
C ALA A 35 -7.61 -18.58 -1.11
N PRO A 36 -6.89 -19.72 -1.13
CA PRO A 36 -6.72 -20.58 0.04
C PRO A 36 -6.18 -19.82 1.25
N GLY A 37 -6.71 -20.09 2.43
CA GLY A 37 -6.23 -19.51 3.70
C GLY A 37 -6.52 -18.02 3.90
N LEU A 38 -7.15 -17.34 2.96
CA LEU A 38 -7.41 -15.90 3.04
C LEU A 38 -8.85 -15.59 3.41
N ARG A 39 -9.03 -14.51 4.20
CA ARG A 39 -10.33 -13.89 4.43
C ARG A 39 -10.82 -13.18 3.15
N PRO A 40 -12.12 -12.88 2.99
CA PRO A 40 -12.67 -12.31 1.75
C PRO A 40 -11.99 -11.04 1.25
N ASN A 41 -11.71 -10.07 2.13
CA ASN A 41 -11.08 -8.80 1.73
C ASN A 41 -9.62 -8.98 1.24
N PRO A 42 -8.72 -9.65 1.97
CA PRO A 42 -7.39 -9.99 1.46
C PRO A 42 -7.42 -10.80 0.16
N ALA A 43 -8.32 -11.78 0.03
CA ALA A 43 -8.47 -12.57 -1.19
C ALA A 43 -8.89 -11.70 -2.39
N ARG A 44 -9.81 -10.75 -2.18
CA ARG A 44 -10.21 -9.79 -3.22
C ARG A 44 -9.05 -8.89 -3.62
N ALA A 45 -8.30 -8.34 -2.65
CA ALA A 45 -7.14 -7.49 -2.93
C ALA A 45 -6.09 -8.23 -3.77
N LEU A 46 -5.76 -9.48 -3.41
CA LEU A 46 -4.85 -10.33 -4.19
C LEU A 46 -5.36 -10.54 -5.63
N ARG A 47 -6.65 -10.86 -5.79
CA ARG A 47 -7.24 -11.01 -7.13
C ARG A 47 -7.16 -9.73 -7.95
N THR A 48 -7.45 -8.58 -7.34
CA THR A 48 -7.35 -7.26 -7.99
C THR A 48 -5.93 -6.99 -8.48
N ASP A 49 -4.90 -7.25 -7.65
CA ASP A 49 -3.50 -7.09 -8.06
C ASP A 49 -3.11 -8.01 -9.21
N LEU A 50 -3.46 -9.29 -9.14
CA LEU A 50 -3.13 -10.29 -10.16
C LEU A 50 -3.91 -10.09 -11.46
N SER A 51 -5.16 -9.64 -11.40
CA SER A 51 -6.00 -9.36 -12.56
C SER A 51 -5.75 -7.99 -13.19
N LYS A 52 -5.03 -7.10 -12.48
CA LYS A 52 -4.73 -5.72 -12.91
C LYS A 52 -5.98 -4.85 -13.09
N THR A 53 -7.01 -5.07 -12.29
CA THR A 53 -8.26 -4.30 -12.37
C THR A 53 -8.25 -3.05 -11.50
N GLY A 54 -7.30 -2.91 -10.58
CA GLY A 54 -7.30 -1.86 -9.55
C GLY A 54 -7.31 -0.44 -10.13
N LEU A 55 -6.55 -0.17 -11.19
CA LEU A 55 -6.53 1.15 -11.82
C LEU A 55 -7.87 1.47 -12.51
N ASP A 56 -8.43 0.52 -13.25
CA ASP A 56 -9.72 0.67 -13.91
C ASP A 56 -10.84 0.88 -12.89
N ASP A 57 -10.78 0.19 -11.75
CA ASP A 57 -11.74 0.33 -10.66
C ASP A 57 -11.67 1.73 -10.04
N ILE A 58 -10.47 2.27 -9.80
CA ILE A 58 -10.26 3.65 -9.31
C ILE A 58 -10.83 4.67 -10.32
N ILE A 59 -10.53 4.54 -11.60
CA ILE A 59 -11.01 5.46 -12.65
C ILE A 59 -12.54 5.39 -12.77
N ARG A 60 -13.11 4.18 -12.71
CA ARG A 60 -14.57 3.97 -12.78
C ARG A 60 -15.30 4.51 -11.57
N PHE A 61 -14.68 4.41 -10.39
CA PHE A 61 -15.23 4.92 -9.13
C PHE A 61 -15.34 6.45 -9.11
N ARG A 62 -14.48 7.17 -9.87
CA ARG A 62 -14.47 8.64 -9.95
C ARG A 62 -14.39 9.30 -8.57
N PRO A 63 -13.36 9.03 -7.78
CA PRO A 63 -13.27 9.57 -6.42
C PRO A 63 -13.16 11.09 -6.40
N ASP A 64 -13.78 11.74 -5.42
CA ASP A 64 -13.53 13.15 -5.10
C ASP A 64 -12.17 13.34 -4.44
N ILE A 65 -11.71 12.33 -3.68
CA ILE A 65 -10.43 12.35 -2.96
C ILE A 65 -9.71 11.02 -3.24
N VAL A 66 -8.43 11.12 -3.61
CA VAL A 66 -7.53 9.97 -3.72
C VAL A 66 -6.48 10.07 -2.63
N ILE A 67 -6.54 9.17 -1.65
CA ILE A 67 -5.53 9.08 -0.59
C ILE A 67 -4.45 8.09 -1.02
N LEU A 68 -3.22 8.59 -1.13
CA LEU A 68 -2.03 7.80 -1.41
C LEU A 68 -1.37 7.41 -0.10
N ASP A 69 -1.28 6.11 0.15
CA ASP A 69 -0.57 5.54 1.29
C ASP A 69 0.45 4.53 0.75
N PHE A 70 1.73 4.75 1.04
CA PHE A 70 2.81 3.91 0.53
C PHE A 70 3.25 2.81 1.50
N ILE A 71 2.43 2.47 2.50
CA ILE A 71 2.75 1.40 3.45
C ILE A 71 2.91 0.04 2.74
N ASP A 72 2.11 -0.25 1.71
CA ASP A 72 2.20 -1.49 0.95
C ASP A 72 3.43 -1.57 0.04
N GLU A 73 4.16 -0.46 -0.14
CA GLU A 73 5.45 -0.45 -0.84
C GLU A 73 6.55 -1.25 -0.10
N ARG A 74 6.27 -1.76 1.10
CA ARG A 74 7.15 -2.66 1.85
C ARG A 74 7.36 -4.02 1.20
N PHE A 75 6.38 -4.50 0.42
CA PHE A 75 6.48 -5.80 -0.26
C PHE A 75 7.50 -5.77 -1.39
N ASP A 76 8.06 -6.92 -1.72
CA ASP A 76 8.82 -7.10 -2.95
C ASP A 76 7.91 -7.07 -4.18
N LEU A 77 8.52 -7.09 -5.35
CA LEU A 77 7.83 -7.31 -6.62
C LEU A 77 8.26 -8.64 -7.23
N LEU A 78 7.36 -9.28 -7.97
CA LEU A 78 7.70 -10.28 -8.97
C LEU A 78 7.61 -9.61 -10.33
N ALA A 79 8.69 -9.62 -11.12
CA ALA A 79 8.75 -8.93 -12.40
C ALA A 79 9.45 -9.74 -13.49
N GLY A 80 8.94 -9.65 -14.71
CA GLY A 80 9.53 -10.31 -15.89
C GLY A 80 8.59 -10.25 -17.10
N ALA A 81 9.15 -10.26 -18.30
CA ALA A 81 8.40 -10.20 -19.57
C ALA A 81 7.33 -9.08 -19.62
N GLY A 82 7.62 -7.95 -19.00
CA GLY A 82 6.69 -6.81 -18.93
C GLY A 82 5.64 -6.91 -17.81
N ALA A 83 5.47 -8.06 -17.20
CA ALA A 83 4.57 -8.24 -16.05
C ALA A 83 5.23 -7.77 -14.75
N VAL A 84 4.42 -7.20 -13.86
CA VAL A 84 4.82 -6.83 -12.50
C VAL A 84 3.68 -7.18 -11.54
N VAL A 85 3.99 -7.87 -10.45
CA VAL A 85 3.04 -8.33 -9.43
C VAL A 85 3.59 -8.01 -8.05
N THR A 86 2.73 -7.64 -7.11
CA THR A 86 3.11 -7.46 -5.70
C THR A 86 3.33 -8.83 -5.04
N ALA A 87 4.54 -9.07 -4.54
CA ALA A 87 4.84 -10.25 -3.72
C ALA A 87 4.31 -10.02 -2.28
N SER A 88 2.99 -9.95 -2.14
CA SER A 88 2.34 -9.70 -0.88
C SER A 88 2.30 -10.93 0.02
N TRP A 89 2.06 -10.72 1.32
CA TRP A 89 1.81 -11.79 2.28
C TRP A 89 0.72 -12.75 1.78
N GLU A 90 -0.33 -12.19 1.20
CA GLU A 90 -1.47 -12.95 0.69
C GLU A 90 -1.12 -13.81 -0.51
N LEU A 91 -0.24 -13.34 -1.38
CA LEU A 91 0.23 -14.13 -2.53
C LEU A 91 0.97 -15.39 -2.05
N GLU A 92 1.89 -15.24 -1.10
CA GLU A 92 2.69 -16.35 -0.58
C GLU A 92 1.85 -17.30 0.29
N THR A 93 1.01 -16.79 1.19
CA THR A 93 0.20 -17.65 2.07
C THR A 93 -0.89 -18.42 1.33
N SER A 94 -1.37 -17.90 0.21
CA SER A 94 -2.33 -18.63 -0.64
C SER A 94 -1.68 -19.72 -1.50
N GLY A 95 -0.35 -19.71 -1.64
CA GLY A 95 0.37 -20.58 -2.57
C GLY A 95 0.18 -20.20 -4.05
N TRP A 96 -0.41 -19.05 -4.35
CA TRP A 96 -0.61 -18.62 -5.73
C TRP A 96 0.66 -18.10 -6.40
N ASP A 97 1.70 -17.81 -5.64
CA ASP A 97 3.05 -17.53 -6.16
C ASP A 97 3.62 -18.72 -6.97
N ALA A 98 3.17 -19.94 -6.69
CA ALA A 98 3.51 -21.15 -7.45
C ALA A 98 2.68 -21.37 -8.73
N LEU A 99 1.76 -20.48 -9.09
CA LEU A 99 1.05 -20.56 -10.37
C LEU A 99 2.05 -20.48 -11.55
N PRO A 100 1.94 -21.35 -12.57
CA PRO A 100 2.94 -21.43 -13.64
C PRO A 100 3.32 -20.12 -14.31
N PRO A 101 2.38 -19.16 -14.59
CA PRO A 101 2.76 -17.87 -15.16
C PRO A 101 3.54 -16.94 -14.22
N LEU A 102 3.56 -17.20 -12.91
CA LEU A 102 4.31 -16.39 -11.94
C LEU A 102 5.72 -16.96 -11.67
N MET A 103 5.92 -18.27 -11.82
CA MET A 103 7.19 -18.93 -11.54
C MET A 103 8.42 -18.36 -12.30
N PRO A 104 8.30 -17.92 -13.58
CA PRO A 104 9.43 -17.34 -14.30
C PRO A 104 9.73 -15.87 -13.91
N LEU A 105 8.88 -15.23 -13.10
CA LEU A 105 9.11 -13.86 -12.66
C LEU A 105 10.23 -13.81 -11.61
N ARG A 106 11.08 -12.80 -11.70
CA ARG A 106 12.16 -12.58 -10.75
C ARG A 106 11.68 -11.71 -9.60
N ARG A 107 12.06 -12.08 -8.38
CA ARG A 107 11.82 -11.25 -7.20
C ARG A 107 12.76 -10.05 -7.23
N LEU A 108 12.19 -8.86 -7.08
CA LEU A 108 12.89 -7.60 -6.90
C LEU A 108 12.71 -7.15 -5.46
N ASP A 109 13.81 -6.98 -4.77
CA ASP A 109 13.83 -6.49 -3.39
C ASP A 109 13.24 -5.08 -3.32
N ALA A 110 12.32 -4.87 -2.39
CA ALA A 110 11.68 -3.58 -2.15
C ALA A 110 12.67 -2.44 -1.87
N LEU A 111 13.83 -2.72 -1.31
CA LEU A 111 14.88 -1.73 -1.02
C LEU A 111 15.92 -1.60 -2.15
N GLY A 112 15.78 -2.37 -3.24
CA GLY A 112 16.75 -2.42 -4.33
C GLY A 112 16.56 -1.33 -5.40
N ASP A 113 17.63 -1.06 -6.17
CA ASP A 113 17.64 -0.03 -7.22
C ASP A 113 16.69 -0.34 -8.39
N ALA A 114 16.56 -1.61 -8.75
CA ALA A 114 15.64 -2.03 -9.82
C ALA A 114 14.18 -1.73 -9.44
N ASP A 115 13.81 -1.96 -8.20
CA ASP A 115 12.52 -1.61 -7.64
C ASP A 115 12.30 -0.09 -7.64
N ALA A 116 13.29 0.66 -7.16
CA ALA A 116 13.23 2.13 -7.14
C ALA A 116 13.00 2.72 -8.54
N THR A 117 13.60 2.12 -9.57
CA THR A 117 13.42 2.54 -10.97
C THR A 117 11.99 2.28 -11.45
N LEU A 118 11.44 1.10 -11.17
CA LEU A 118 10.05 0.78 -11.53
C LEU A 118 9.06 1.68 -10.79
N TRP A 119 9.30 1.90 -9.49
CA TRP A 119 8.46 2.76 -8.68
C TRP A 119 8.42 4.19 -9.22
N ARG A 120 9.58 4.74 -9.60
CA ARG A 120 9.66 6.09 -10.18
C ARG A 120 8.84 6.22 -11.46
N ARG A 121 8.97 5.27 -12.39
CA ARG A 121 8.17 5.26 -13.63
C ARG A 121 6.67 5.19 -13.34
N SER A 122 6.28 4.41 -12.34
CA SER A 122 4.88 4.27 -11.95
C SER A 122 4.35 5.52 -11.26
N LEU A 123 5.21 6.23 -10.51
CA LEU A 123 4.87 7.53 -9.95
C LEU A 123 4.60 8.57 -11.04
N ASP A 124 5.42 8.60 -12.11
CA ASP A 124 5.21 9.50 -13.23
C ASP A 124 3.88 9.20 -13.95
N ALA A 125 3.53 7.92 -14.11
CA ALA A 125 2.24 7.51 -14.65
C ALA A 125 1.07 7.90 -13.72
N LEU A 126 1.22 7.72 -12.41
CA LEU A 126 0.23 8.17 -11.42
C LEU A 126 0.03 9.69 -11.48
N ALA A 127 1.12 10.45 -11.49
CA ALA A 127 1.07 11.90 -11.55
C ALA A 127 0.32 12.41 -12.79
N HIS A 128 0.49 11.72 -13.93
CA HIS A 128 -0.21 12.04 -15.18
C HIS A 128 -1.74 11.92 -15.03
N LEU A 129 -2.26 11.03 -14.21
CA LEU A 129 -3.71 10.88 -14.00
C LEU A 129 -4.36 12.12 -13.38
N PHE A 130 -3.61 12.97 -12.69
CA PHE A 130 -4.09 14.22 -12.06
C PHE A 130 -3.86 15.47 -12.92
N THR A 131 -3.29 15.34 -14.12
CA THR A 131 -3.10 16.47 -15.04
C THR A 131 -4.43 16.90 -15.69
N PRO A 132 -4.56 18.14 -16.19
CA PRO A 132 -5.78 18.59 -16.86
C PRO A 132 -6.21 17.67 -17.99
N GLY A 133 -7.48 17.26 -17.98
CA GLY A 133 -8.06 16.35 -18.97
C GLY A 133 -7.81 14.86 -18.73
N ALA A 134 -6.99 14.49 -17.74
CA ALA A 134 -6.76 13.10 -17.36
C ALA A 134 -7.90 12.57 -16.47
N PRO A 135 -8.04 11.23 -16.32
CA PRO A 135 -9.17 10.61 -15.61
C PRO A 135 -9.41 11.06 -14.17
N LEU A 136 -8.36 11.44 -13.44
CA LEU A 136 -8.45 11.89 -12.04
C LEU A 136 -8.18 13.39 -11.88
N SER A 137 -8.28 14.18 -12.95
CA SER A 137 -8.00 15.63 -12.92
C SER A 137 -8.92 16.41 -11.99
N GLY A 138 -10.14 15.92 -11.74
CA GLY A 138 -11.11 16.49 -10.80
C GLY A 138 -10.91 16.05 -9.35
N ALA A 139 -10.18 14.98 -9.11
CA ALA A 139 -9.96 14.46 -7.77
C ALA A 139 -8.92 15.29 -6.99
N ARG A 140 -9.09 15.33 -5.68
CA ARG A 140 -8.13 15.92 -4.72
C ARG A 140 -7.10 14.86 -4.35
N PRO A 141 -5.83 14.93 -4.80
CA PRO A 141 -4.80 14.00 -4.39
C PRO A 141 -4.30 14.35 -2.99
N VAL A 142 -4.27 13.39 -2.09
CA VAL A 142 -3.79 13.53 -0.71
C VAL A 142 -2.76 12.45 -0.43
N LEU A 143 -1.58 12.83 0.05
CA LEU A 143 -0.58 11.92 0.56
C LEU A 143 -0.74 11.75 2.06
N HIS A 144 -1.05 10.56 2.50
CA HIS A 144 -0.89 10.15 3.90
C HIS A 144 0.60 9.84 4.13
N ALA A 145 1.32 10.79 4.71
CA ALA A 145 2.76 10.66 4.94
C ALA A 145 3.06 9.82 6.20
N ALA A 146 2.64 8.55 6.16
CA ALA A 146 2.83 7.61 7.23
C ALA A 146 4.31 7.19 7.39
N THR A 147 4.70 6.90 8.63
CA THR A 147 6.01 6.32 8.98
C THR A 147 5.82 5.20 9.98
N TRP A 148 6.59 4.14 9.87
CA TRP A 148 6.47 3.00 10.78
C TRP A 148 6.85 3.39 12.20
N ALA A 149 5.97 3.10 13.16
CA ALA A 149 6.19 3.35 14.57
C ALA A 149 7.40 2.58 15.12
N GLY A 150 8.14 3.23 16.01
CA GLY A 150 9.27 2.63 16.72
C GLY A 150 8.88 1.94 18.03
N ALA A 151 7.67 2.23 18.51
CA ALA A 151 7.16 1.71 19.77
C ALA A 151 5.65 1.51 19.70
N LEU A 152 5.11 0.66 20.55
CA LEU A 152 3.69 0.58 20.85
C LEU A 152 3.34 1.46 22.05
N ARG A 153 2.05 1.82 22.17
CA ARG A 153 1.50 2.52 23.33
C ARG A 153 0.21 1.84 23.78
N THR A 154 0.18 1.41 25.03
CA THR A 154 -1.02 0.82 25.65
C THR A 154 -2.05 1.89 25.99
N ALA A 155 -3.30 1.48 26.24
CA ALA A 155 -4.37 2.37 26.73
C ALA A 155 -4.01 3.06 28.07
N SER A 156 -3.16 2.45 28.91
CA SER A 156 -2.65 3.07 30.15
C SER A 156 -1.53 4.09 29.90
N GLY A 157 -1.11 4.31 28.65
CA GLY A 157 -0.04 5.24 28.28
C GLY A 157 1.38 4.67 28.40
N ARG A 158 1.53 3.40 28.78
CA ARG A 158 2.85 2.73 28.82
C ARG A 158 3.35 2.53 27.39
N THR A 159 4.62 2.82 27.14
CA THR A 159 5.27 2.63 25.86
C THR A 159 6.30 1.49 25.92
N GLU A 160 6.36 0.67 24.88
CA GLU A 160 7.32 -0.41 24.73
C GLU A 160 7.93 -0.35 23.33
N PRO A 161 9.24 -0.58 23.16
CA PRO A 161 9.86 -0.57 21.85
C PRO A 161 9.34 -1.72 20.99
N LEU A 162 9.19 -1.49 19.71
CA LEU A 162 8.97 -2.53 18.71
C LEU A 162 10.32 -3.07 18.21
N GLU A 163 10.30 -4.32 17.76
CA GLU A 163 11.46 -4.93 17.11
C GLU A 163 11.98 -4.07 15.95
N PRO A 164 13.32 -3.96 15.78
CA PRO A 164 13.90 -3.16 14.70
C PRO A 164 13.66 -3.74 13.32
N GLU A 165 13.37 -5.03 13.22
CA GLU A 165 13.04 -5.73 11.99
C GLU A 165 11.61 -6.25 12.03
N LEU A 166 10.92 -6.09 10.89
CA LEU A 166 9.56 -6.56 10.72
C LEU A 166 9.53 -7.70 9.70
N GLU A 167 8.76 -8.74 9.99
CA GLU A 167 8.43 -9.75 8.99
C GLU A 167 7.46 -9.18 7.97
N ILE A 168 7.91 -9.09 6.71
CA ILE A 168 7.15 -8.49 5.61
C ILE A 168 6.29 -9.54 4.91
N THR A 169 6.87 -10.71 4.66
CA THR A 169 6.19 -11.90 4.16
C THR A 169 6.75 -13.12 4.91
N PRO A 170 6.13 -14.29 4.84
CA PRO A 170 6.58 -15.46 5.58
C PRO A 170 8.09 -15.73 5.43
N GLY A 171 8.80 -15.69 6.57
CA GLY A 171 10.25 -15.91 6.62
C GLY A 171 11.12 -14.76 6.09
N ARG A 172 10.56 -13.65 5.63
CA ARG A 172 11.30 -12.48 5.15
C ARG A 172 11.15 -11.30 6.11
N ARG A 173 12.25 -10.89 6.70
CA ARG A 173 12.32 -9.73 7.58
C ARG A 173 13.05 -8.56 6.92
N ALA A 174 12.70 -7.35 7.31
CA ALA A 174 13.33 -6.14 6.80
C ALA A 174 13.47 -5.07 7.88
N PRO A 175 14.55 -4.27 7.85
CA PRO A 175 14.80 -3.22 8.83
C PRO A 175 13.77 -2.10 8.73
N ARG A 176 13.12 -1.76 9.86
CA ARG A 176 12.15 -0.66 9.96
C ARG A 176 12.74 0.68 9.50
N GLU A 177 13.97 0.98 9.91
CA GLU A 177 14.62 2.25 9.56
C GLU A 177 14.88 2.38 8.06
N ALA A 178 15.28 1.30 7.38
CA ALA A 178 15.48 1.31 5.94
C ALA A 178 14.16 1.58 5.18
N HIS A 179 13.04 0.98 5.65
CA HIS A 179 11.73 1.27 5.10
C HIS A 179 11.27 2.69 5.37
N ASN A 180 11.49 3.23 6.57
CA ASN A 180 11.18 4.63 6.87
C ASN A 180 11.99 5.60 6.01
N ALA A 181 13.28 5.34 5.82
CA ALA A 181 14.11 6.14 4.91
C ALA A 181 13.61 6.08 3.46
N ARG A 182 13.15 4.91 3.02
CA ARG A 182 12.53 4.74 1.71
C ARG A 182 11.20 5.49 1.60
N LEU A 183 10.30 5.35 2.58
CA LEU A 183 9.04 6.08 2.62
C LEU A 183 9.27 7.59 2.54
N ALA A 184 10.22 8.13 3.31
CA ALA A 184 10.57 9.55 3.26
C ALA A 184 10.98 10.01 1.85
N ARG A 185 11.79 9.20 1.14
CA ARG A 185 12.17 9.48 -0.26
C ARG A 185 10.95 9.42 -1.20
N MET A 186 10.09 8.42 -1.04
CA MET A 186 8.86 8.29 -1.83
C MET A 186 7.92 9.47 -1.62
N HIS A 187 7.72 9.90 -0.38
CA HIS A 187 6.92 11.09 -0.04
C HIS A 187 7.48 12.35 -0.71
N ALA A 188 8.81 12.55 -0.66
CA ALA A 188 9.44 13.71 -1.31
C ALA A 188 9.25 13.68 -2.84
N LEU A 189 9.42 12.52 -3.46
CA LEU A 189 9.24 12.34 -4.90
C LEU A 189 7.78 12.54 -5.33
N ALA A 190 6.82 12.01 -4.56
CA ALA A 190 5.39 12.20 -4.83
C ALA A 190 4.99 13.68 -4.76
N ARG A 191 5.47 14.40 -3.74
CA ARG A 191 5.25 15.85 -3.61
C ARG A 191 5.81 16.67 -4.77
N ALA A 192 6.92 16.23 -5.34
CA ALA A 192 7.53 16.88 -6.48
C ALA A 192 6.83 16.56 -7.82
N ALA A 193 6.24 15.35 -7.93
CA ALA A 193 5.69 14.85 -9.19
C ALA A 193 4.19 15.10 -9.36
N ILE A 194 3.39 14.99 -8.28
CA ILE A 194 1.93 15.03 -8.38
C ILE A 194 1.42 16.47 -8.19
N PRO A 195 0.71 17.02 -9.19
CA PRO A 195 0.15 18.38 -9.09
C PRO A 195 -0.85 18.50 -7.94
N ARG A 196 -0.78 19.59 -7.19
CA ARG A 196 -1.73 19.92 -6.11
C ARG A 196 -1.79 18.88 -4.99
N LEU A 197 -0.77 18.03 -4.83
CA LEU A 197 -0.72 17.02 -3.78
C LEU A 197 -0.75 17.69 -2.40
N GLU A 198 -1.82 17.46 -1.66
CA GLU A 198 -1.90 17.79 -0.25
C GLU A 198 -1.20 16.72 0.59
N VAL A 199 -0.71 17.09 1.77
CA VAL A 199 -0.05 16.15 2.67
C VAL A 199 -0.74 16.18 4.02
N VAL A 200 -1.16 15.00 4.49
CA VAL A 200 -1.61 14.80 5.85
C VAL A 200 -0.58 13.93 6.59
N LYS A 201 -0.21 14.37 7.78
CA LYS A 201 0.78 13.67 8.62
C LYS A 201 0.41 13.82 10.09
N ALA A 202 0.35 12.73 10.82
CA ALA A 202 0.24 12.80 12.28
C ALA A 202 1.55 13.31 12.90
N PRO A 203 1.48 14.12 13.98
CA PRO A 203 2.67 14.49 14.73
C PRO A 203 3.36 13.25 15.32
N ASP A 204 4.67 13.31 15.46
CA ASP A 204 5.49 12.16 15.91
C ASP A 204 5.05 11.65 17.31
N SER A 205 4.44 12.53 18.14
CA SER A 205 3.84 12.18 19.43
C SER A 205 2.63 11.24 19.35
N LEU A 206 2.09 11.00 18.16
CA LEU A 206 0.99 10.06 17.91
C LEU A 206 1.44 8.83 17.09
N VAL A 207 2.70 8.76 16.65
CA VAL A 207 3.20 7.64 15.85
C VAL A 207 3.58 6.47 16.76
N PHE A 208 2.56 5.77 17.25
CA PHE A 208 2.69 4.57 18.07
C PHE A 208 1.81 3.45 17.51
N SER A 209 2.29 2.21 17.60
CA SER A 209 1.50 1.04 17.31
C SER A 209 0.48 0.79 18.41
N ASP A 210 -0.71 0.32 18.03
CA ASP A 210 -1.76 -0.09 18.93
C ASP A 210 -1.63 -1.59 19.24
N PRO A 211 -1.38 -1.99 20.51
CA PRO A 211 -1.32 -3.39 20.89
C PRO A 211 -2.67 -4.13 20.80
N GLU A 212 -3.78 -3.39 20.76
CA GLU A 212 -5.14 -3.93 20.68
C GLU A 212 -5.75 -3.83 19.27
N HIS A 213 -4.93 -3.49 18.27
CA HIS A 213 -5.41 -3.33 16.90
C HIS A 213 -6.03 -4.62 16.36
N VAL A 214 -7.17 -4.51 15.67
CA VAL A 214 -7.97 -5.64 15.16
C VAL A 214 -7.18 -6.60 14.24
N TRP A 215 -6.13 -6.13 13.61
CA TRP A 215 -5.23 -6.92 12.75
C TRP A 215 -3.90 -7.28 13.43
N GLY A 216 -3.81 -7.10 14.76
CA GLY A 216 -2.62 -7.36 15.56
C GLY A 216 -1.59 -6.22 15.52
N ILE A 217 -0.53 -6.41 16.30
CA ILE A 217 0.55 -5.43 16.43
C ILE A 217 1.33 -5.35 15.13
N SER A 218 1.51 -4.12 14.64
CA SER A 218 2.37 -3.83 13.50
C SER A 218 2.81 -2.35 13.58
N PRO A 219 4.00 -1.98 13.09
CA PRO A 219 4.47 -0.60 13.16
C PRO A 219 3.62 0.40 12.32
N PHE A 220 2.67 -0.08 11.55
CA PHE A 220 1.72 0.72 10.76
C PHE A 220 0.25 0.48 11.16
N HIS A 221 0.00 -0.20 12.27
CA HIS A 221 -1.31 -0.28 12.93
C HIS A 221 -1.29 0.66 14.13
N TYR A 222 -1.71 1.90 13.90
CA TYR A 222 -1.53 2.99 14.85
C TYR A 222 -2.64 3.04 15.90
N ILE A 223 -2.34 3.77 16.99
CA ILE A 223 -3.32 4.07 18.04
C ILE A 223 -4.51 4.89 17.48
N PRO A 224 -5.69 4.84 18.10
CA PRO A 224 -6.89 5.55 17.62
C PRO A 224 -6.68 7.06 17.43
N ASP A 225 -5.90 7.71 18.30
CA ASP A 225 -5.63 9.15 18.24
C ASP A 225 -4.87 9.54 16.95
N TYR A 226 -4.01 8.66 16.43
CA TYR A 226 -3.34 8.86 15.15
C TYR A 226 -4.37 8.97 14.02
N TYR A 227 -5.31 8.03 13.94
CA TYR A 227 -6.33 8.04 12.90
C TYR A 227 -7.29 9.20 13.05
N ALA A 228 -7.63 9.59 14.28
CA ALA A 228 -8.46 10.76 14.55
C ALA A 228 -7.79 12.06 14.01
N GLU A 229 -6.48 12.19 14.21
CA GLU A 229 -5.73 13.35 13.70
C GLU A 229 -5.66 13.35 12.16
N ILE A 230 -5.38 12.20 11.52
CA ILE A 230 -5.40 12.10 10.06
C ILE A 230 -6.79 12.46 9.51
N TRP A 231 -7.86 11.92 10.14
CA TRP A 231 -9.23 12.23 9.73
C TRP A 231 -9.56 13.72 9.84
N ARG A 232 -9.15 14.37 10.92
CA ARG A 232 -9.30 15.81 11.11
C ARG A 232 -8.62 16.62 9.99
N GLN A 233 -7.39 16.25 9.60
CA GLN A 233 -6.66 16.90 8.51
C GLN A 233 -7.33 16.69 7.13
N LEU A 234 -8.00 15.57 6.92
CA LEU A 234 -8.77 15.30 5.69
C LEU A 234 -10.05 16.15 5.59
N GLY A 235 -10.41 16.90 6.62
CA GLY A 235 -11.62 17.71 6.69
C GLY A 235 -12.80 16.96 7.34
N GLY A 236 -12.56 15.82 7.97
CA GLY A 236 -13.53 15.10 8.80
C GLY A 236 -13.91 15.92 10.04
N ARG A 237 -15.21 15.96 10.36
CA ARG A 237 -15.78 16.57 11.57
C ARG A 237 -16.18 15.51 12.58
#